data_48274aa92dd55dcfe541897b6f856a19
#
_entry.id   48274aa92dd55dcfe541897b6f856a19
#
_cell.length_a   1.000
_cell.length_b   1.000
_cell.length_c   1.000
_cell.angle_alpha   90.00
_cell.angle_beta   90.00
_cell.angle_gamma   90.00
#
_symmetry.space_group_name_H-M   'P 1'
#
loop_
_entity.id
_entity.type
_entity.pdbx_description
1 polymer ?
#
loop_
_entity_poly.entity_id
_entity_poly.type
_entity_poly.pdbx_seq_one_letter_code
_entity_poly.pdbx_strand_id
1 'polypeptide(L)'
;MPDIKDVLKKAKPREHTVRICLAGDVAAEVDRLEAELAAQSNWQPQSMADQNPGIAVAERIAEARERMREAEVEFTFRALGRKAWSDLVAQHPGKTDEEAWDADTLAPALVAASSIDPVMTPEDVEELFEALNVGQRQQLTEAAWQVNGEATSVPFSLHASAILASRTDGK
;
A
#
# COMPACT_ATOMS: atom_id res chain seq x y z
N MET A 1 -22.65 6.64 -33.19
CA MET A 1 -22.68 6.80 -31.72
C MET A 1 -22.41 5.44 -31.10
N PRO A 2 -21.60 5.34 -30.05
CA PRO A 2 -21.41 4.06 -29.38
C PRO A 2 -22.74 3.63 -28.72
N ASP A 3 -23.11 2.39 -28.90
CA ASP A 3 -24.26 1.78 -28.20
C ASP A 3 -23.89 1.61 -26.71
N ILE A 4 -24.85 1.86 -25.81
CA ILE A 4 -24.67 1.68 -24.37
C ILE A 4 -24.19 0.27 -24.01
N LYS A 5 -24.62 -0.73 -24.75
CA LYS A 5 -24.18 -2.12 -24.57
C LYS A 5 -22.68 -2.29 -24.84
N ASP A 6 -22.12 -1.55 -25.78
CA ASP A 6 -20.69 -1.58 -26.08
C ASP A 6 -19.88 -0.81 -25.04
N VAL A 7 -20.45 0.24 -24.46
CA VAL A 7 -19.87 0.96 -23.31
C VAL A 7 -19.81 0.03 -22.09
N LEU A 8 -20.91 -0.66 -21.78
CA LEU A 8 -20.99 -1.59 -20.65
C LEU A 8 -20.01 -2.75 -20.75
N LYS A 9 -19.75 -3.28 -21.97
CA LYS A 9 -18.73 -4.34 -22.18
C LYS A 9 -17.31 -3.86 -21.88
N LYS A 10 -17.03 -2.56 -22.02
CA LYS A 10 -15.71 -1.96 -21.74
C LYS A 10 -15.55 -1.55 -20.29
N ALA A 11 -16.65 -1.33 -19.58
CA ALA A 11 -16.62 -0.92 -18.18
C ALA A 11 -16.09 -2.07 -17.31
N LYS A 12 -14.97 -1.83 -16.63
CA LYS A 12 -14.38 -2.75 -15.65
C LYS A 12 -14.20 -2.03 -14.33
N PRO A 13 -14.47 -2.70 -13.20
CA PRO A 13 -14.20 -2.13 -11.90
C PRO A 13 -12.70 -1.81 -11.76
N ARG A 14 -12.40 -0.71 -11.08
CA ARG A 14 -11.03 -0.37 -10.72
C ARG A 14 -10.49 -1.38 -9.71
N GLU A 15 -9.22 -1.71 -9.85
CA GLU A 15 -8.47 -2.48 -8.86
C GLU A 15 -7.28 -1.65 -8.36
N HIS A 16 -6.89 -1.88 -7.11
CA HIS A 16 -5.73 -1.26 -6.48
C HIS A 16 -5.06 -2.26 -5.55
N THR A 17 -3.74 -2.35 -5.66
CA THR A 17 -2.93 -3.26 -4.82
C THR A 17 -2.03 -2.45 -3.91
N VAL A 18 -2.00 -2.80 -2.64
CA VAL A 18 -1.09 -2.24 -1.63
C VAL A 18 -0.26 -3.37 -1.02
N ARG A 19 1.00 -3.06 -0.67
CA ARG A 19 1.91 -3.98 0.02
C ARG A 19 2.09 -3.55 1.46
N ILE A 20 1.93 -4.49 2.37
CA ILE A 20 2.13 -4.28 3.80
C ILE A 20 3.24 -5.22 4.28
N CYS A 21 4.30 -4.67 4.85
CA CYS A 21 5.32 -5.46 5.51
C CYS A 21 4.84 -5.82 6.92
N LEU A 22 4.78 -7.12 7.21
CA LEU A 22 4.31 -7.62 8.51
C LEU A 22 5.44 -7.85 9.53
N ALA A 23 6.72 -7.70 9.12
CA ALA A 23 7.89 -7.91 9.97
C ALA A 23 8.24 -6.64 10.79
N GLY A 24 7.40 -6.28 11.73
CA GLY A 24 7.63 -5.11 12.59
C GLY A 24 8.86 -5.21 13.49
N ASP A 25 9.23 -6.41 13.91
CA ASP A 25 10.43 -6.72 14.67
C ASP A 25 11.70 -6.49 13.84
N VAL A 26 11.68 -6.90 12.56
CA VAL A 26 12.80 -6.68 11.63
C VAL A 26 12.93 -5.18 11.29
N ALA A 27 11.83 -4.44 11.20
CA ALA A 27 11.88 -2.99 11.02
C ALA A 27 12.61 -2.31 12.17
N ALA A 28 12.33 -2.68 13.43
CA ALA A 28 13.05 -2.16 14.59
C ALA A 28 14.54 -2.57 14.60
N GLU A 29 14.89 -3.73 14.04
CA GLU A 29 16.29 -4.14 13.86
C GLU A 29 16.98 -3.23 12.84
N VAL A 30 16.35 -2.92 11.72
CA VAL A 30 16.89 -2.00 10.69
C VAL A 30 17.15 -0.62 11.30
N ASP A 31 16.20 -0.06 12.04
CA ASP A 31 16.35 1.24 12.69
C ASP A 31 17.57 1.29 13.63
N ARG A 32 17.80 0.22 14.42
CA ARG A 32 18.98 0.11 15.27
C ARG A 32 20.28 0.03 14.49
N LEU A 33 20.28 -0.75 13.40
CA LEU A 33 21.47 -0.90 12.55
C LEU A 33 21.78 0.40 11.79
N GLU A 34 20.78 1.15 11.34
CA GLU A 34 20.97 2.44 10.71
C GLU A 34 21.54 3.48 11.71
N ALA A 35 21.09 3.47 12.97
CA ALA A 35 21.67 4.29 14.02
C ALA A 35 23.13 3.89 14.32
N GLU A 36 23.45 2.59 14.34
CA GLU A 36 24.81 2.08 14.49
C GLU A 36 25.71 2.53 13.33
N LEU A 37 25.21 2.45 12.10
CA LEU A 37 25.94 2.90 10.91
C LEU A 37 26.18 4.41 10.93
N ALA A 38 25.17 5.19 11.32
CA ALA A 38 25.29 6.64 11.44
C ALA A 38 26.35 7.07 12.50
N ALA A 39 26.46 6.34 13.59
CA ALA A 39 27.49 6.58 14.61
C ALA A 39 28.92 6.37 14.08
N GLN A 40 29.07 5.60 13.00
CA GLN A 40 30.36 5.32 12.34
C GLN A 40 30.64 6.24 11.15
N SER A 41 29.79 7.22 10.88
CA SER A 41 29.89 8.12 9.71
C SER A 41 31.19 8.91 9.61
N ASN A 42 31.85 9.16 10.75
CA ASN A 42 33.12 9.92 10.84
C ASN A 42 34.37 9.02 10.78
N TRP A 43 34.21 7.71 10.52
CA TRP A 43 35.34 6.80 10.46
C TRP A 43 36.30 7.18 9.32
N GLN A 44 37.61 7.20 9.63
CA GLN A 44 38.67 7.40 8.65
C GLN A 44 39.74 6.31 8.82
N PRO A 45 40.27 5.75 7.74
CA PRO A 45 41.33 4.78 7.81
C PRO A 45 42.60 5.41 8.37
N GLN A 46 43.24 4.76 9.34
CA GLN A 46 44.55 5.14 9.86
C GLN A 46 45.70 4.40 9.15
N SER A 47 45.36 3.33 8.43
CA SER A 47 46.27 2.49 7.67
C SER A 47 45.60 1.98 6.41
N MET A 48 46.39 1.63 5.37
CA MET A 48 45.88 0.97 4.15
C MET A 48 45.30 -0.44 4.40
N ALA A 49 45.55 -1.03 5.56
CA ALA A 49 45.01 -2.32 5.96
C ALA A 49 43.69 -2.20 6.75
N ASP A 50 43.27 -0.98 7.10
CA ASP A 50 42.08 -0.77 7.89
C ASP A 50 40.82 -0.97 7.03
N GLN A 51 39.92 -1.77 7.53
CA GLN A 51 38.60 -1.99 6.91
C GLN A 51 37.58 -1.09 7.61
N ASN A 52 36.69 -0.48 6.80
CA ASN A 52 35.59 0.30 7.34
C ASN A 52 34.64 -0.60 8.14
N PRO A 53 34.48 -0.39 9.46
CA PRO A 53 33.57 -1.20 10.30
C PRO A 53 32.09 -1.07 9.86
N GLY A 54 31.73 0.02 9.18
CA GLY A 54 30.41 0.24 8.62
C GLY A 54 30.01 -0.79 7.54
N ILE A 55 30.97 -1.47 6.90
CA ILE A 55 30.67 -2.48 5.87
C ILE A 55 29.85 -3.63 6.47
N ALA A 56 30.27 -4.17 7.59
CA ALA A 56 29.57 -5.27 8.24
C ALA A 56 28.16 -4.86 8.72
N VAL A 57 28.00 -3.60 9.17
CA VAL A 57 26.69 -3.08 9.55
C VAL A 57 25.79 -2.89 8.32
N ALA A 58 26.33 -2.38 7.20
CA ALA A 58 25.60 -2.22 5.95
C ALA A 58 25.14 -3.57 5.37
N GLU A 59 25.97 -4.62 5.47
CA GLU A 59 25.59 -5.99 5.07
C GLU A 59 24.42 -6.51 5.90
N ARG A 60 24.45 -6.33 7.22
CA ARG A 60 23.33 -6.70 8.12
C ARG A 60 22.05 -5.92 7.80
N ILE A 61 22.14 -4.64 7.44
CA ILE A 61 20.99 -3.85 6.97
C ILE A 61 20.43 -4.45 5.69
N ALA A 62 21.28 -4.81 4.73
CA ALA A 62 20.84 -5.42 3.47
C ALA A 62 20.10 -6.74 3.70
N GLU A 63 20.64 -7.62 4.57
CA GLU A 63 19.99 -8.89 4.94
C GLU A 63 18.64 -8.65 5.67
N ALA A 64 18.59 -7.70 6.60
CA ALA A 64 17.35 -7.37 7.29
C ALA A 64 16.28 -6.82 6.34
N ARG A 65 16.66 -5.96 5.40
CA ARG A 65 15.74 -5.45 4.36
C ARG A 65 15.22 -6.56 3.44
N GLU A 66 16.03 -7.58 3.15
CA GLU A 66 15.55 -8.73 2.38
C GLU A 66 14.51 -9.53 3.15
N ARG A 67 14.74 -9.80 4.44
CA ARG A 67 13.74 -10.43 5.32
C ARG A 67 12.43 -9.59 5.40
N MET A 68 12.52 -8.27 5.38
CA MET A 68 11.32 -7.40 5.32
C MET A 68 10.56 -7.58 4.01
N ARG A 69 11.25 -7.69 2.87
CA ARG A 69 10.60 -7.93 1.57
C ARG A 69 9.91 -9.30 1.52
N GLU A 70 10.53 -10.32 2.09
CA GLU A 70 9.93 -11.67 2.18
C GLU A 70 8.68 -11.69 3.06
N ALA A 71 8.57 -10.74 4.00
CA ALA A 71 7.41 -10.58 4.88
C ALA A 71 6.37 -9.57 4.34
N GLU A 72 6.54 -9.05 3.12
CA GLU A 72 5.52 -8.24 2.47
C GLU A 72 4.36 -9.10 1.98
N VAL A 73 3.16 -8.64 2.27
CA VAL A 73 1.92 -9.23 1.77
C VAL A 73 1.22 -8.22 0.88
N GLU A 74 0.80 -8.65 -0.30
CA GLU A 74 0.00 -7.87 -1.22
C GLU A 74 -1.49 -8.02 -0.88
N PHE A 75 -2.19 -6.89 -0.82
CA PHE A 75 -3.63 -6.83 -0.68
C PHE A 75 -4.20 -6.14 -1.91
N THR A 76 -5.06 -6.83 -2.64
CA THR A 76 -5.71 -6.28 -3.83
C THR A 76 -7.18 -6.02 -3.55
N PHE A 77 -7.59 -4.79 -3.81
CA PHE A 77 -8.95 -4.30 -3.64
C PHE A 77 -9.59 -4.06 -5.00
N ARG A 78 -10.91 -4.24 -5.07
CA ARG A 78 -11.72 -3.95 -6.26
C ARG A 78 -12.89 -3.05 -5.89
N ALA A 79 -13.17 -2.07 -6.75
CA ALA A 79 -14.30 -1.18 -6.58
C ALA A 79 -15.62 -1.94 -6.53
N LEU A 80 -16.47 -1.58 -5.56
CA LEU A 80 -17.81 -2.11 -5.40
C LEU A 80 -18.75 -1.53 -6.48
N GLY A 81 -19.70 -2.35 -6.93
CA GLY A 81 -20.79 -1.86 -7.73
C GLY A 81 -21.73 -0.96 -6.90
N ARG A 82 -22.49 -0.08 -7.58
CA ARG A 82 -23.39 0.89 -6.95
C ARG A 82 -24.29 0.27 -5.87
N LYS A 83 -24.87 -0.91 -6.14
CA LYS A 83 -25.78 -1.56 -5.19
C LYS A 83 -25.02 -2.03 -3.94
N ALA A 84 -23.89 -2.72 -4.11
CA ALA A 84 -23.08 -3.22 -3.00
C ALA A 84 -22.56 -2.05 -2.12
N TRP A 85 -22.14 -0.95 -2.73
CA TRP A 85 -21.77 0.26 -2.02
C TRP A 85 -22.94 0.83 -1.19
N SER A 86 -24.11 0.99 -1.81
CA SER A 86 -25.29 1.54 -1.12
C SER A 86 -25.74 0.65 0.03
N ASP A 87 -25.75 -0.67 -0.16
CA ASP A 87 -26.13 -1.64 0.86
C ASP A 87 -25.13 -1.64 2.03
N LEU A 88 -23.83 -1.49 1.73
CA LEU A 88 -22.77 -1.40 2.75
C LEU A 88 -22.91 -0.13 3.60
N VAL A 89 -23.07 1.03 2.97
CA VAL A 89 -23.23 2.31 3.68
C VAL A 89 -24.50 2.29 4.56
N ALA A 90 -25.59 1.71 4.07
CA ALA A 90 -26.85 1.63 4.82
C ALA A 90 -26.73 0.78 6.11
N GLN A 91 -25.75 -0.13 6.20
CA GLN A 91 -25.47 -0.93 7.40
C GLN A 91 -24.64 -0.17 8.45
N HIS A 92 -24.06 0.97 8.07
CA HIS A 92 -23.19 1.78 8.92
C HIS A 92 -23.68 3.24 8.99
N PRO A 93 -24.90 3.49 9.52
CA PRO A 93 -25.46 4.83 9.60
C PRO A 93 -24.60 5.71 10.52
N GLY A 94 -24.51 7.00 10.21
CA GLY A 94 -23.82 7.99 11.03
C GLY A 94 -24.35 8.00 12.47
N LYS A 95 -23.49 8.37 13.40
CA LYS A 95 -23.83 8.51 14.84
C LYS A 95 -24.68 9.75 15.10
N THR A 96 -24.63 10.72 14.18
CA THR A 96 -25.38 11.96 14.22
C THR A 96 -26.05 12.23 12.87
N ASP A 97 -27.04 13.14 12.84
CA ASP A 97 -27.75 13.51 11.62
C ASP A 97 -26.84 14.25 10.60
N GLU A 98 -25.67 14.74 11.03
CA GLU A 98 -24.69 15.41 10.17
C GLU A 98 -23.73 14.46 9.49
N GLU A 99 -23.63 13.23 9.98
CA GLU A 99 -22.72 12.19 9.46
C GLU A 99 -23.45 11.30 8.45
N ALA A 100 -22.92 11.18 7.24
CA ALA A 100 -23.49 10.33 6.22
C ALA A 100 -23.35 8.81 6.57
N TRP A 101 -22.34 8.46 7.34
CA TRP A 101 -22.04 7.10 7.82
C TRP A 101 -21.14 7.15 9.05
N ASP A 102 -21.10 6.05 9.81
CA ASP A 102 -20.14 5.83 10.89
C ASP A 102 -18.80 5.36 10.29
N ALA A 103 -17.80 6.24 10.29
CA ALA A 103 -16.49 5.94 9.71
C ALA A 103 -15.74 4.81 10.44
N ASP A 104 -15.95 4.67 11.75
CA ASP A 104 -15.25 3.67 12.57
C ASP A 104 -15.68 2.23 12.20
N THR A 105 -16.97 2.04 11.93
CA THR A 105 -17.52 0.73 11.58
C THR A 105 -17.53 0.47 10.07
N LEU A 106 -17.66 1.53 9.25
CA LEU A 106 -17.65 1.40 7.80
C LEU A 106 -16.25 1.07 7.25
N ALA A 107 -15.17 1.63 7.83
CA ALA A 107 -13.83 1.44 7.32
C ALA A 107 -13.39 -0.03 7.27
N PRO A 108 -13.45 -0.82 8.35
CA PRO A 108 -13.12 -2.24 8.29
C PRO A 108 -14.08 -3.04 7.39
N ALA A 109 -15.37 -2.71 7.39
CA ALA A 109 -16.35 -3.35 6.52
C ALA A 109 -16.08 -3.08 5.02
N LEU A 110 -15.62 -1.88 4.67
CA LEU A 110 -15.22 -1.52 3.31
C LEU A 110 -13.96 -2.28 2.87
N VAL A 111 -12.99 -2.43 3.77
CA VAL A 111 -11.78 -3.25 3.53
C VAL A 111 -12.18 -4.68 3.21
N ALA A 112 -13.04 -5.30 4.01
CA ALA A 112 -13.54 -6.66 3.78
C ALA A 112 -14.31 -6.77 2.45
N ALA A 113 -15.27 -5.88 2.22
CA ALA A 113 -16.14 -5.92 1.04
C ALA A 113 -15.39 -5.70 -0.28
N SER A 114 -14.30 -4.89 -0.25
CA SER A 114 -13.52 -4.56 -1.45
C SER A 114 -12.36 -5.52 -1.69
N SER A 115 -11.94 -6.31 -0.71
CA SER A 115 -10.77 -7.20 -0.81
C SER A 115 -11.07 -8.39 -1.71
N ILE A 116 -10.21 -8.63 -2.70
CA ILE A 116 -10.31 -9.74 -3.65
C ILE A 116 -9.12 -10.69 -3.57
N ASP A 117 -7.99 -10.23 -3.04
CA ASP A 117 -6.80 -11.06 -2.80
C ASP A 117 -5.96 -10.45 -1.66
N PRO A 118 -5.88 -11.12 -0.50
CA PRO A 118 -6.73 -12.24 -0.10
C PRO A 118 -8.20 -11.82 0.08
N VAL A 119 -9.14 -12.72 -0.16
CA VAL A 119 -10.55 -12.49 0.21
C VAL A 119 -10.66 -12.55 1.71
N MET A 120 -11.26 -11.52 2.30
CA MET A 120 -11.40 -11.38 3.76
C MET A 120 -12.87 -11.21 4.14
N THR A 121 -13.27 -11.85 5.23
CA THR A 121 -14.54 -11.58 5.91
C THR A 121 -14.37 -10.35 6.83
N PRO A 122 -15.47 -9.73 7.32
CA PRO A 122 -15.38 -8.69 8.34
C PRO A 122 -14.60 -9.14 9.59
N GLU A 123 -14.78 -10.39 10.02
CA GLU A 123 -14.11 -10.99 11.18
C GLU A 123 -12.59 -11.11 10.93
N ASP A 124 -12.19 -11.53 9.71
CA ASP A 124 -10.77 -11.59 9.33
C ASP A 124 -10.11 -10.21 9.36
N VAL A 125 -10.83 -9.17 8.94
CA VAL A 125 -10.32 -7.78 8.96
C VAL A 125 -10.15 -7.27 10.37
N GLU A 126 -11.12 -7.56 11.28
CA GLU A 126 -10.99 -7.18 12.69
C GLU A 126 -9.77 -7.87 13.32
N GLU A 127 -9.58 -9.18 13.11
CA GLU A 127 -8.41 -9.92 13.60
C GLU A 127 -7.10 -9.37 13.02
N LEU A 128 -7.07 -9.07 11.72
CA LEU A 128 -5.93 -8.45 11.07
C LEU A 128 -5.63 -7.07 11.67
N PHE A 129 -6.64 -6.25 11.93
CA PHE A 129 -6.48 -4.92 12.48
C PHE A 129 -5.95 -4.92 13.91
N GLU A 130 -6.22 -5.96 14.70
CA GLU A 130 -5.61 -6.15 16.02
C GLU A 130 -4.09 -6.44 15.91
N ALA A 131 -3.66 -7.12 14.85
CA ALA A 131 -2.26 -7.45 14.63
C ALA A 131 -1.44 -6.30 14.00
N LEU A 132 -2.10 -5.38 13.29
CA LEU A 132 -1.46 -4.28 12.56
C LEU A 132 -1.36 -3.01 13.41
N ASN A 133 -0.29 -2.22 13.18
CA ASN A 133 -0.19 -0.88 13.74
C ASN A 133 -1.14 0.11 13.00
N VAL A 134 -1.29 1.32 13.57
CA VAL A 134 -2.21 2.35 13.03
C VAL A 134 -1.89 2.70 11.57
N GLY A 135 -0.60 2.87 11.23
CA GLY A 135 -0.19 3.22 9.87
C GLY A 135 -0.53 2.14 8.83
N GLN A 136 -0.33 0.87 9.18
CA GLN A 136 -0.67 -0.26 8.32
C GLN A 136 -2.18 -0.38 8.10
N ARG A 137 -2.98 -0.24 9.19
CA ARG A 137 -4.45 -0.20 9.09
C ARG A 137 -4.93 0.94 8.20
N GLN A 138 -4.32 2.12 8.36
CA GLN A 138 -4.64 3.28 7.54
C GLN A 138 -4.34 3.02 6.06
N GLN A 139 -3.21 2.40 5.71
CA GLN A 139 -2.88 2.05 4.33
C GLN A 139 -3.93 1.13 3.68
N LEU A 140 -4.41 0.11 4.41
CA LEU A 140 -5.47 -0.78 3.92
C LEU A 140 -6.79 -0.03 3.73
N THR A 141 -7.16 0.79 4.70
CA THR A 141 -8.38 1.62 4.66
C THR A 141 -8.33 2.62 3.50
N GLU A 142 -7.21 3.32 3.31
CA GLU A 142 -7.02 4.25 2.20
C GLU A 142 -7.09 3.55 0.84
N ALA A 143 -6.48 2.38 0.70
CA ALA A 143 -6.56 1.60 -0.54
C ALA A 143 -8.00 1.20 -0.88
N ALA A 144 -8.79 0.78 0.12
CA ALA A 144 -10.20 0.46 -0.06
C ALA A 144 -11.04 1.70 -0.41
N TRP A 145 -10.75 2.86 0.18
CA TRP A 145 -11.39 4.13 -0.17
C TRP A 145 -11.02 4.59 -1.57
N GLN A 146 -9.73 4.56 -1.94
CA GLN A 146 -9.24 4.98 -3.24
C GLN A 146 -9.86 4.19 -4.38
N VAL A 147 -9.96 2.88 -4.23
CA VAL A 147 -10.52 2.03 -5.29
C VAL A 147 -12.00 2.33 -5.55
N ASN A 148 -12.75 2.73 -4.51
CA ASN A 148 -14.17 3.02 -4.59
C ASN A 148 -14.50 4.49 -4.91
N GLY A 149 -13.66 5.44 -4.46
CA GLY A 149 -13.95 6.88 -4.53
C GLY A 149 -13.26 7.62 -5.67
N GLU A 150 -12.12 7.14 -6.16
CA GLU A 150 -11.38 7.85 -7.20
C GLU A 150 -11.86 7.47 -8.61
N ALA A 151 -12.11 8.48 -9.43
CA ALA A 151 -12.43 8.29 -10.84
C ALA A 151 -11.21 7.74 -11.61
N THR A 152 -11.44 6.74 -12.44
CA THR A 152 -10.39 6.23 -13.34
C THR A 152 -10.21 7.20 -14.50
N SER A 153 -9.03 7.83 -14.60
CA SER A 153 -8.63 8.69 -15.69
C SER A 153 -7.37 8.18 -16.36
N VAL A 154 -7.13 8.62 -17.60
CA VAL A 154 -5.87 8.30 -18.29
C VAL A 154 -4.75 9.13 -17.63
N PRO A 155 -3.78 8.50 -16.93
CA PRO A 155 -2.74 9.24 -16.26
C PRO A 155 -1.76 9.85 -17.28
N PHE A 156 -1.40 11.12 -17.07
CA PHE A 156 -0.30 11.74 -17.80
C PHE A 156 1.00 11.50 -17.02
N SER A 157 1.94 10.80 -17.65
CA SER A 157 3.25 10.54 -17.06
C SER A 157 4.33 11.31 -17.82
N LEU A 158 4.80 12.41 -17.23
CA LEU A 158 5.94 13.18 -17.73
C LEU A 158 7.19 12.31 -17.92
N HIS A 159 7.46 11.41 -16.97
CA HIS A 159 8.63 10.54 -17.01
C HIS A 159 8.56 9.53 -18.16
N ALA A 160 7.41 8.87 -18.35
CA ALA A 160 7.22 7.95 -19.47
C ALA A 160 7.29 8.69 -20.82
N SER A 161 6.71 9.89 -20.92
CA SER A 161 6.76 10.71 -22.12
C SER A 161 8.18 11.15 -22.45
N ALA A 162 9.00 11.52 -21.46
CA ALA A 162 10.40 11.89 -21.65
C ALA A 162 11.25 10.70 -22.14
N ILE A 163 11.04 9.51 -21.58
CA ILE A 163 11.75 8.29 -22.02
C ILE A 163 11.38 7.93 -23.47
N LEU A 164 10.10 8.04 -23.83
CA LEU A 164 9.64 7.75 -25.19
C LEU A 164 10.16 8.79 -26.20
N ALA A 165 10.21 10.07 -25.81
CA ALA A 165 10.77 11.14 -26.66
C ALA A 165 12.26 10.92 -26.95
N SER A 166 13.06 10.47 -25.97
CA SER A 166 14.50 10.20 -26.15
C SER A 166 14.79 9.06 -27.14
N ARG A 167 13.83 8.18 -27.44
CA ARG A 167 13.97 7.13 -28.48
C ARG A 167 13.80 7.66 -29.89
N THR A 168 13.11 8.80 -30.06
CA THR A 168 12.81 9.38 -31.38
C THR A 168 13.96 10.26 -31.89
N ASP A 169 14.78 10.81 -30.99
CA ASP A 169 15.93 11.69 -31.36
C ASP A 169 17.18 10.90 -31.74
N GLY A 170 17.15 9.59 -31.75
CA GLY A 170 18.28 8.70 -32.09
C GLY A 170 18.26 8.12 -33.53
N LYS A 171 17.55 8.76 -34.49
CA LYS A 171 17.59 8.40 -35.91
C LYS A 171 18.14 9.51 -36.75
#